data_9702d66a5507cb40f0cb90a9c0ff7c08
#
_entry.id   9702d66a5507cb40f0cb90a9c0ff7c08
#
_cell.length_a   1.000
_cell.length_b   1.000
_cell.length_c   1.000
_cell.angle_alpha   90.00
_cell.angle_beta   90.00
_cell.angle_gamma   90.00
#
_symmetry.space_group_name_H-M   'P 1'
#
loop_
_entity.id
_entity.type
_entity.pdbx_description
1 polymer ?
#
loop_
_entity_poly.entity_id
_entity_poly.type
_entity_poly.pdbx_seq_one_letter_code
_entity_poly.pdbx_strand_id
1 'polypeptide(L)'
;MALATQDTGRSRARLAARPAPGHLSTRIEVVENPIAGHDPRLAAAVEEVVQAALYDENLGLVQVRFRVCQDESDGLRFICKVENPPRVDGDGTAPPWRWWSPLLETAEGFREALEEGLTIRRQRLVVAGTR
;
A
#
# COMPACT_ATOMS: atom_id res chain seq x y z
N MET A 1 -1.39 0.11 24.79
CA MET A 1 -1.64 -0.02 24.70
C MET A 1 -1.84 0.02 24.10
N ALA A 2 -1.63 -0.03 23.58
CA ALA A 2 -1.74 -0.13 23.09
C ALA A 2 -1.94 -0.19 22.33
N LEU A 3 -1.70 -0.30 21.64
CA LEU A 3 -2.02 -0.47 21.06
C LEU A 3 -2.29 -0.55 20.56
N ALA A 4 -2.14 -0.62 20.34
CA ALA A 4 -2.56 -0.78 19.89
C ALA A 4 -2.71 -0.74 19.37
N THR A 5 -2.46 -0.75 18.97
CA THR A 5 -2.89 -0.82 18.58
C THR A 5 -3.17 -0.82 18.07
N GLN A 6 -3.14 -0.88 17.65
CA GLN A 6 -3.69 -0.95 17.35
C GLN A 6 -4.20 -0.85 17.12
N ASP A 7 -4.11 -0.80 16.84
CA ASP A 7 -4.91 -0.70 16.75
C ASP A 7 -5.14 -0.34 16.82
N THR A 8 -5.00 -0.19 16.62
CA THR A 8 -5.48 0.16 16.77
C THR A 8 -5.67 0.95 16.75
N GLY A 9 -5.57 1.29 16.59
CA GLY A 9 -5.79 1.95 16.77
C GLY A 9 -5.81 2.68 16.16
N ARG A 10 -5.49 2.87 15.65
CA ARG A 10 -5.71 3.37 15.11
C ARG A 10 -6.63 3.41 14.86
N SER A 11 -6.93 3.34 14.83
CA SER A 11 -7.81 3.37 14.83
C SER A 11 -8.45 3.59 15.23
N ARG A 12 -8.57 3.74 15.63
CA ARG A 12 -9.45 3.83 16.02
C ARG A 12 -10.37 4.92 16.09
N ALA A 13 -10.39 6.09 16.55
CA ALA A 13 -11.34 7.16 16.55
C ALA A 13 -11.92 7.43 15.21
N ARG A 14 -11.15 7.26 14.25
CA ARG A 14 -11.64 7.42 12.91
C ARG A 14 -12.69 6.40 12.55
N LEU A 15 -12.88 5.45 13.42
CA LEU A 15 -13.92 4.47 13.21
C LEU A 15 -15.30 5.10 13.22
N ALA A 16 -15.44 6.29 13.77
CA ALA A 16 -16.70 6.97 13.73
C ALA A 16 -17.09 7.40 12.34
N ALA A 17 -16.13 7.60 11.47
CA ALA A 17 -16.43 8.05 10.12
C ALA A 17 -16.91 6.88 9.28
N ARG A 18 -17.98 7.09 8.55
CA ARG A 18 -18.51 6.07 7.65
C ARG A 18 -18.19 6.44 6.23
N PRO A 19 -17.84 5.46 5.40
CA PRO A 19 -17.63 5.75 3.99
C PRO A 19 -18.93 6.19 3.34
N ALA A 20 -18.85 7.04 2.35
CA ALA A 20 -19.99 7.41 1.55
C ALA A 20 -20.51 6.18 0.81
N PRO A 21 -21.81 6.18 0.44
CA PRO A 21 -22.33 5.08 -0.37
C PRO A 21 -21.48 4.87 -1.62
N GLY A 22 -21.11 3.62 -1.88
CA GLY A 22 -20.26 3.28 -3.00
C GLY A 22 -18.78 3.42 -2.74
N HIS A 23 -18.42 3.98 -1.59
CA HIS A 23 -17.02 4.15 -1.22
C HIS A 23 -16.46 2.83 -0.68
N LEU A 24 -15.26 2.47 -1.13
CA LEU A 24 -14.59 1.27 -0.64
C LEU A 24 -13.55 1.66 0.39
N SER A 25 -13.61 1.03 1.55
CA SER A 25 -12.53 1.17 2.51
C SER A 25 -11.29 0.45 1.97
N THR A 26 -10.14 1.01 2.25
CA THR A 26 -8.90 0.34 1.88
C THR A 26 -8.48 -0.57 3.01
N ARG A 27 -8.26 -1.83 2.69
CA ARG A 27 -7.74 -2.82 3.61
C ARG A 27 -6.41 -3.29 3.06
N ILE A 28 -5.39 -3.20 3.87
CA ILE A 28 -4.03 -3.44 3.42
C ILE A 28 -3.50 -4.70 4.09
N GLU A 29 -3.08 -5.65 3.27
CA GLU A 29 -2.50 -6.90 3.74
C GLU A 29 -1.07 -6.97 3.23
N VAL A 30 -0.10 -6.91 4.13
CA VAL A 30 1.30 -7.11 3.76
C VAL A 30 1.56 -8.60 3.79
N VAL A 31 1.61 -9.19 2.60
CA VAL A 31 1.71 -10.65 2.45
C VAL A 31 3.13 -11.12 2.69
N GLU A 32 4.10 -10.36 2.20
CA GLU A 32 5.50 -10.72 2.32
C GLU A 32 6.32 -9.47 2.57
N ASN A 33 7.23 -9.54 3.54
CA ASN A 33 8.18 -8.47 3.75
C ASN A 33 9.53 -9.07 4.16
N PRO A 34 10.28 -9.64 3.21
CA PRO A 34 11.56 -10.24 3.54
C PRO A 34 12.62 -9.23 3.95
N ILE A 35 12.36 -7.93 3.77
CA ILE A 35 13.26 -6.90 4.27
C ILE A 35 13.52 -7.08 5.76
N ALA A 36 12.52 -7.60 6.49
CA ALA A 36 12.64 -7.77 7.93
C ALA A 36 13.81 -8.68 8.32
N GLY A 37 14.15 -9.64 7.47
CA GLY A 37 15.26 -10.53 7.73
C GLY A 37 16.61 -9.88 7.52
N HIS A 38 16.65 -8.72 6.90
CA HIS A 38 17.89 -8.01 6.61
C HIS A 38 17.99 -6.72 7.40
N ASP A 39 16.90 -5.97 7.49
CA ASP A 39 16.87 -4.67 8.14
C ASP A 39 15.48 -4.44 8.73
N PRO A 40 15.28 -4.82 10.00
CA PRO A 40 13.95 -4.68 10.61
C PRO A 40 13.42 -3.25 10.66
N ARG A 41 14.31 -2.27 10.79
CA ARG A 41 13.86 -0.88 10.83
C ARG A 41 13.34 -0.43 9.48
N LEU A 42 14.04 -0.81 8.42
CA LEU A 42 13.58 -0.49 7.08
C LEU A 42 12.27 -1.21 6.80
N ALA A 43 12.15 -2.47 7.21
CA ALA A 43 10.92 -3.22 7.01
C ALA A 43 9.74 -2.52 7.66
N ALA A 44 9.91 -2.05 8.89
CA ALA A 44 8.84 -1.35 9.58
C ALA A 44 8.52 -0.02 8.91
N ALA A 45 9.55 0.69 8.46
CA ALA A 45 9.35 2.00 7.85
C ALA A 45 8.57 1.88 6.54
N VAL A 46 8.89 0.89 5.71
CA VAL A 46 8.17 0.75 4.44
C VAL A 46 6.72 0.32 4.67
N GLU A 47 6.45 -0.47 5.72
CA GLU A 47 5.07 -0.81 6.03
C GLU A 47 4.28 0.40 6.50
N GLU A 48 4.91 1.29 7.26
CA GLU A 48 4.25 2.53 7.64
C GLU A 48 3.93 3.40 6.43
N VAL A 49 4.84 3.45 5.47
CA VAL A 49 4.60 4.19 4.24
C VAL A 49 3.37 3.65 3.52
N VAL A 50 3.27 2.32 3.41
CA VAL A 50 2.14 1.70 2.76
C VAL A 50 0.84 2.09 3.45
N GLN A 51 0.79 1.98 4.77
CA GLN A 51 -0.42 2.30 5.51
C GLN A 51 -0.81 3.76 5.32
N ALA A 52 0.15 4.66 5.45
CA ALA A 52 -0.15 6.08 5.34
C ALA A 52 -0.58 6.48 3.94
N ALA A 53 0.08 5.92 2.93
CA ALA A 53 -0.17 6.34 1.55
C ALA A 53 -1.47 5.76 0.98
N LEU A 54 -1.82 4.54 1.36
CA LEU A 54 -2.95 3.85 0.73
C LEU A 54 -4.26 3.96 1.50
N TYR A 55 -4.21 4.47 2.72
CA TYR A 55 -5.36 4.39 3.61
C TYR A 55 -6.64 4.98 2.99
N ASP A 56 -6.52 6.13 2.35
CA ASP A 56 -7.68 6.86 1.84
C ASP A 56 -7.93 6.69 0.35
N GLU A 57 -7.40 5.63 -0.25
CA GLU A 57 -7.40 5.54 -1.72
C GLU A 57 -8.56 4.74 -2.30
N ASN A 58 -9.48 4.29 -1.48
CA ASN A 58 -10.65 3.56 -2.00
C ASN A 58 -10.28 2.32 -2.78
N LEU A 59 -9.32 1.56 -2.28
CA LEU A 59 -8.80 0.44 -3.04
C LEU A 59 -9.47 -0.89 -2.72
N GLY A 60 -10.28 -0.94 -1.66
CA GLY A 60 -10.74 -2.22 -1.17
C GLY A 60 -9.57 -3.01 -0.61
N LEU A 61 -9.56 -4.30 -0.83
CA LEU A 61 -8.45 -5.12 -0.35
C LEU A 61 -7.28 -5.03 -1.31
N VAL A 62 -6.12 -4.70 -0.77
CA VAL A 62 -4.88 -4.71 -1.54
C VAL A 62 -3.87 -5.59 -0.82
N GLN A 63 -3.07 -6.28 -1.60
CA GLN A 63 -1.99 -7.11 -1.11
C GLN A 63 -0.67 -6.47 -1.48
N VAL A 64 0.23 -6.41 -0.51
CA VAL A 64 1.52 -5.76 -0.68
C VAL A 64 2.60 -6.80 -0.46
N ARG A 65 3.53 -6.88 -1.38
CA ARG A 65 4.66 -7.80 -1.30
C ARG A 65 5.94 -7.02 -1.53
N PHE A 66 6.91 -7.26 -0.69
CA PHE A 66 8.24 -6.72 -0.87
C PHE A 66 9.19 -7.84 -1.29
N ARG A 67 10.21 -7.49 -2.03
CA ARG A 67 11.19 -8.44 -2.49
C ARG A 67 12.56 -7.82 -2.37
N VAL A 68 13.49 -8.53 -1.73
CA VAL A 68 14.87 -8.08 -1.65
C VAL A 68 15.57 -8.53 -2.92
N CYS A 69 16.14 -7.57 -3.63
CA CYS A 69 16.79 -7.84 -4.90
C CYS A 69 18.30 -7.93 -4.77
N GLN A 70 18.86 -7.15 -3.85
CA GLN A 70 20.29 -7.15 -3.59
C GLN A 70 20.51 -6.85 -2.12
N ASP A 71 21.49 -7.54 -1.54
CA ASP A 71 21.88 -7.31 -0.16
C ASP A 71 23.38 -7.54 -0.08
N GLU A 72 24.11 -6.57 -0.57
CA GLU A 72 25.55 -6.63 -0.65
C GLU A 72 26.18 -5.57 0.23
N SER A 73 27.51 -5.52 0.22
CA SER A 73 28.21 -4.59 1.10
C SER A 73 27.86 -3.13 0.82
N ASP A 74 27.36 -2.82 -0.37
CA ASP A 74 26.98 -1.45 -0.71
C ASP A 74 25.50 -1.16 -0.42
N GLY A 75 24.81 -2.08 0.20
CA GLY A 75 23.47 -1.79 0.70
C GLY A 75 22.43 -2.76 0.19
N LEU A 76 21.27 -2.64 0.80
CA LEU A 76 20.12 -3.47 0.49
C LEU A 76 19.26 -2.79 -0.56
N ARG A 77 18.78 -3.54 -1.54
CA ARG A 77 17.86 -3.02 -2.55
C ARG A 77 16.64 -3.90 -2.63
N PHE A 78 15.51 -3.26 -2.84
CA PHE A 78 14.24 -3.97 -2.81
C PHE A 78 13.26 -3.37 -3.80
N ILE A 79 12.21 -4.13 -4.11
CA ILE A 79 11.06 -3.65 -4.87
C ILE A 79 9.81 -3.97 -4.09
N CYS A 80 8.72 -3.31 -4.48
CA CYS A 80 7.42 -3.51 -3.87
C CYS A 80 6.39 -3.71 -4.96
N LYS A 81 5.47 -4.64 -4.73
CA LYS A 81 4.32 -4.86 -5.60
C LYS A 81 3.06 -4.65 -4.79
N VAL A 82 2.15 -3.86 -5.33
CA VAL A 82 0.84 -3.63 -4.72
C VAL A 82 -0.21 -4.02 -5.74
N GLU A 83 -1.18 -4.83 -5.33
CA GLU A 83 -2.23 -5.23 -6.25
C GLU A 83 -3.47 -5.65 -5.51
N ASN A 84 -4.61 -5.48 -6.19
CA ASN A 84 -5.84 -6.10 -5.72
C ASN A 84 -5.79 -7.58 -6.05
N PRO A 85 -6.24 -8.46 -5.14
CA PRO A 85 -6.31 -9.87 -5.47
C PRO A 85 -7.40 -10.11 -6.51
N PRO A 86 -7.38 -11.25 -7.21
CA PRO A 86 -8.43 -11.56 -8.14
C PRO A 86 -9.79 -11.59 -7.46
N ARG A 87 -10.80 -11.12 -8.14
CA ARG A 87 -12.16 -11.12 -7.63
C ARG A 87 -12.94 -12.25 -8.25
N VAL A 88 -13.64 -12.97 -7.41
CA VAL A 88 -14.45 -14.09 -7.87
C VAL A 88 -15.76 -13.61 -8.47
N ASP A 89 -16.36 -12.60 -7.85
CA ASP A 89 -17.70 -12.18 -8.22
C ASP A 89 -17.72 -11.11 -9.29
N GLY A 90 -16.58 -10.58 -9.65
CA GLY A 90 -16.52 -9.58 -10.68
C GLY A 90 -17.20 -8.28 -10.32
N ASP A 91 -17.49 -8.07 -9.08
CA ASP A 91 -18.16 -6.87 -8.63
C ASP A 91 -17.19 -5.73 -8.55
N GLY A 92 -16.66 -5.31 -9.67
CA GLY A 92 -15.66 -4.27 -9.69
C GLY A 92 -16.28 -2.90 -9.72
N THR A 93 -16.44 -2.27 -8.57
CA THR A 93 -16.84 -0.87 -8.55
C THR A 93 -15.67 0.01 -8.95
N ALA A 94 -14.45 -0.47 -8.82
CA ALA A 94 -13.26 0.24 -9.28
C ALA A 94 -12.38 -0.72 -10.05
N PRO A 95 -11.67 -0.25 -11.07
CA PRO A 95 -10.75 -1.13 -11.79
C PRO A 95 -9.69 -1.67 -10.85
N PRO A 96 -9.27 -2.92 -11.04
CA PRO A 96 -8.17 -3.44 -10.23
C PRO A 96 -6.92 -2.62 -10.46
N TRP A 97 -6.14 -2.49 -9.41
CA TRP A 97 -4.90 -1.74 -9.48
C TRP A 97 -3.73 -2.68 -9.28
N ARG A 98 -2.71 -2.50 -10.08
CA ARG A 98 -1.46 -3.24 -9.96
C ARG A 98 -0.33 -2.26 -10.17
N TRP A 99 0.62 -2.28 -9.24
CA TRP A 99 1.72 -1.33 -9.28
C TRP A 99 3.00 -2.02 -8.83
N TRP A 100 4.08 -1.74 -9.53
CA TRP A 100 5.41 -2.22 -9.18
C TRP A 100 6.29 -1.01 -8.96
N SER A 101 7.08 -1.03 -7.92
CA SER A 101 8.05 0.01 -7.69
C SER A 101 9.28 -0.20 -8.56
N PRO A 102 10.06 0.88 -8.77
CA PRO A 102 11.42 0.69 -9.26
C PRO A 102 12.27 0.08 -8.15
N LEU A 103 13.55 -0.14 -8.44
CA LEU A 103 14.50 -0.63 -7.46
C LEU A 103 14.74 0.49 -6.43
N LEU A 104 14.63 0.15 -5.15
CA LEU A 104 14.62 1.13 -4.09
C LEU A 104 15.66 0.81 -3.04
N GLU A 105 16.09 1.83 -2.29
CA GLU A 105 17.07 1.66 -1.23
C GLU A 105 16.59 2.19 0.11
N THR A 106 15.61 3.10 0.11
CA THR A 106 15.17 3.76 1.34
C THR A 106 13.67 3.81 1.42
N ALA A 107 13.17 4.00 2.64
CA ALA A 107 11.74 4.19 2.84
C ALA A 107 11.26 5.49 2.19
N GLU A 108 12.09 6.52 2.22
CA GLU A 108 11.73 7.79 1.61
C GLU A 108 11.59 7.64 0.10
N GLY A 109 12.54 6.93 -0.54
CA GLY A 109 12.44 6.67 -1.98
C GLY A 109 11.20 5.86 -2.31
N PHE A 110 10.87 4.90 -1.46
CA PHE A 110 9.66 4.12 -1.63
C PHE A 110 8.42 5.01 -1.55
N ARG A 111 8.37 5.90 -0.55
CA ARG A 111 7.23 6.79 -0.40
C ARG A 111 7.04 7.65 -1.64
N GLU A 112 8.13 8.19 -2.18
CA GLU A 112 8.04 9.03 -3.37
C GLU A 112 7.54 8.24 -4.58
N ALA A 113 8.05 7.02 -4.75
CA ALA A 113 7.62 6.18 -5.87
C ALA A 113 6.15 5.80 -5.75
N LEU A 114 5.71 5.45 -4.54
CA LEU A 114 4.33 5.06 -4.32
C LEU A 114 3.39 6.24 -4.54
N GLU A 115 3.77 7.43 -4.08
CA GLU A 115 2.95 8.61 -4.30
C GLU A 115 2.81 8.92 -5.78
N GLU A 116 3.88 8.72 -6.54
CA GLU A 116 3.80 8.91 -7.99
C GLU A 116 2.85 7.91 -8.63
N GLY A 117 2.93 6.65 -8.20
CA GLY A 117 2.03 5.63 -8.72
C GLY A 117 0.57 5.94 -8.41
N LEU A 118 0.32 6.47 -7.21
CA LEU A 118 -1.03 6.85 -6.82
C LEU A 118 -1.52 8.05 -7.63
N THR A 119 -0.65 9.00 -7.91
CA THR A 119 -1.01 10.14 -8.73
C THR A 119 -1.45 9.71 -10.12
N ILE A 120 -0.70 8.79 -10.72
CA ILE A 120 -1.05 8.28 -12.04
C ILE A 120 -2.39 7.55 -11.98
N ARG A 121 -2.60 6.75 -10.95
CA ARG A 121 -3.87 6.05 -10.78
C ARG A 121 -5.05 7.01 -10.69
N ARG A 122 -4.88 8.07 -9.89
CA ARG A 122 -5.96 9.05 -9.72
C ARG A 122 -6.29 9.75 -11.04
N GLN A 123 -5.27 10.05 -11.83
CA GLN A 123 -5.48 10.68 -13.12
C GLN A 123 -6.25 9.77 -14.06
N ARG A 124 -5.94 8.48 -14.06
CA ARG A 124 -6.66 7.52 -14.89
C ARG A 124 -8.12 7.41 -14.48
N LEU A 125 -8.38 7.46 -13.17
CA LEU A 125 -9.76 7.38 -12.69
C LEU A 125 -10.56 8.59 -13.11
N VAL A 126 -9.95 9.78 -13.07
CA VAL A 126 -10.62 10.99 -13.51
C VAL A 126 -10.99 10.90 -14.99
N VAL A 127 -10.05 10.47 -15.82
CA VAL A 127 -10.30 10.34 -17.25
C VAL A 127 -11.45 9.36 -17.49
N ALA A 128 -11.42 8.21 -16.82
CA ALA A 128 -12.47 7.21 -16.97
C ALA A 128 -13.82 7.76 -16.51
N GLY A 129 -13.82 8.61 -15.50
CA GLY A 129 -15.06 9.15 -14.96
C GLY A 129 -15.66 10.29 -15.74
N THR A 130 -14.93 10.85 -16.68
CA THR A 130 -15.42 12.00 -17.43
C THR A 130 -16.19 11.63 -18.70
N ARG A 131 -16.34 10.37 -18.97
CA ARG A 131 -17.07 9.93 -20.17
C ARG A 131 -18.56 9.98 -20.03
#